data_c5b6d2ed5c1136831a55ba7deca01598
#
_entry.id   c5b6d2ed5c1136831a55ba7deca01598
#
_cell.length_a   1.000
_cell.length_b   1.000
_cell.length_c   1.000
_cell.angle_alpha   90.00
_cell.angle_beta   90.00
_cell.angle_gamma   90.00
#
_symmetry.space_group_name_H-M   'P 1'
#
loop_
_entity.id
_entity.type
_entity.pdbx_description
1 polymer ?
#
loop_
_entity_poly.entity_id
_entity_poly.type
_entity_poly.pdbx_seq_one_letter_code
_entity_poly.pdbx_strand_id
1 'polypeptide(L)'
;MSRHGLGRGAAAIVVAVGCLVLAACGTPLTSAPGQAASPSPGQVVVAFYGDSYTRGTGASAPERRWSTMVAQERGWWEFNPSVDGLGYVNNRDLVGAGADGDLVDQIVDHEPSPDVVIVTMGLNDNFSMPAHADEIEAAIGVDLRRFRDELPDARLVVVEPFWYTDARPDSVDEIIGWVEAAAAEVGADYVAGASRWLEGHPEWMAADGIHPNDDGYAELARRMDAELERLGL
;
A
#
# COMPACT_ATOMS: atom_id res chain seq x y z
N MET A 1 11.26 -86.26 -9.94
CA MET A 1 12.51 -85.45 -9.68
C MET A 1 12.13 -84.07 -9.28
N SER A 2 12.41 -83.78 -8.05
CA SER A 2 12.03 -82.59 -7.25
C SER A 2 12.92 -81.38 -7.57
N ARG A 3 12.34 -80.20 -7.64
CA ARG A 3 13.11 -78.97 -7.36
C ARG A 3 12.18 -77.96 -6.70
N HIS A 4 12.49 -77.70 -5.46
CA HIS A 4 11.97 -76.65 -4.63
C HIS A 4 12.55 -75.31 -5.08
N GLY A 5 11.71 -74.27 -5.24
CA GLY A 5 12.11 -72.87 -5.43
C GLY A 5 11.57 -72.04 -4.27
N LEU A 6 12.51 -71.55 -3.46
CA LEU A 6 12.22 -70.62 -2.32
C LEU A 6 11.77 -69.27 -2.86
N GLY A 7 10.59 -68.84 -2.42
CA GLY A 7 10.14 -67.44 -2.58
C GLY A 7 10.81 -66.54 -1.54
N ARG A 8 11.50 -65.51 -2.02
CA ARG A 8 12.02 -64.42 -1.20
C ARG A 8 10.93 -63.36 -1.12
N GLY A 9 10.35 -63.21 0.03
CA GLY A 9 9.46 -62.08 0.34
C GLY A 9 10.25 -60.79 0.46
N ALA A 10 9.92 -59.82 -0.35
CA ALA A 10 10.40 -58.45 -0.19
C ALA A 10 9.44 -57.68 0.70
N ALA A 11 9.91 -57.33 1.89
CA ALA A 11 9.19 -56.41 2.77
C ALA A 11 9.29 -54.97 2.25
N ALA A 12 8.21 -54.40 1.81
CA ALA A 12 8.13 -52.99 1.45
C ALA A 12 8.00 -52.14 2.72
N ILE A 13 9.06 -51.39 3.01
CA ILE A 13 9.02 -50.38 4.08
C ILE A 13 8.31 -49.15 3.48
N VAL A 14 7.11 -48.88 3.93
CA VAL A 14 6.41 -47.63 3.64
C VAL A 14 6.92 -46.56 4.62
N VAL A 15 7.78 -45.68 4.13
CA VAL A 15 8.18 -44.49 4.85
C VAL A 15 7.08 -43.44 4.65
N ALA A 16 6.25 -43.25 5.63
CA ALA A 16 5.31 -42.11 5.66
C ALA A 16 6.10 -40.82 5.94
N VAL A 17 6.32 -40.06 4.90
CA VAL A 17 6.83 -38.68 5.02
C VAL A 17 5.66 -37.81 5.43
N GLY A 18 5.55 -37.55 6.73
CA GLY A 18 4.63 -36.56 7.28
C GLY A 18 5.06 -35.15 6.84
N CYS A 19 4.41 -34.58 5.84
CA CYS A 19 4.50 -33.16 5.57
C CYS A 19 3.86 -32.39 6.74
N LEU A 20 4.69 -31.88 7.65
CA LEU A 20 4.27 -30.82 8.57
C LEU A 20 4.02 -29.56 7.71
N VAL A 21 2.78 -29.29 7.38
CA VAL A 21 2.36 -27.99 6.88
C VAL A 21 2.37 -27.05 8.08
N LEU A 22 3.46 -26.31 8.25
CA LEU A 22 3.47 -25.13 9.11
C LEU A 22 2.57 -24.10 8.42
N ALA A 23 1.31 -24.05 8.85
CA ALA A 23 0.47 -22.90 8.57
C ALA A 23 1.12 -21.69 9.27
N ALA A 24 1.94 -20.94 8.53
CA ALA A 24 2.29 -19.61 8.93
C ALA A 24 0.99 -18.80 8.87
N CYS A 25 0.39 -18.57 10.04
CA CYS A 25 -0.61 -17.51 10.20
C CYS A 25 0.12 -16.21 9.93
N GLY A 26 0.19 -15.80 8.66
CA GLY A 26 0.58 -14.46 8.28
C GLY A 26 -0.47 -13.52 8.85
N THR A 27 -0.13 -12.77 9.89
CA THR A 27 -0.94 -11.62 10.30
C THR A 27 -1.01 -10.68 9.11
N PRO A 28 -2.18 -10.20 8.72
CA PRO A 28 -2.27 -9.18 7.69
C PRO A 28 -1.41 -7.99 8.10
N LEU A 29 -0.55 -7.49 7.18
CA LEU A 29 0.38 -6.37 7.41
C LEU A 29 -0.34 -5.00 7.49
N THR A 30 -1.61 -5.01 7.87
CA THR A 30 -2.47 -3.82 7.94
C THR A 30 -2.26 -2.98 9.20
N SER A 31 -1.69 -3.55 10.24
CA SER A 31 -1.44 -2.82 11.51
C SER A 31 0.03 -2.48 11.68
N ALA A 32 0.31 -1.33 12.27
CA ALA A 32 1.67 -0.95 12.65
C ALA A 32 2.22 -1.90 13.72
N PRO A 33 3.52 -2.27 13.65
CA PRO A 33 4.15 -3.10 14.66
C PRO A 33 4.05 -2.47 16.05
N GLY A 34 3.67 -3.27 17.05
CA GLY A 34 3.48 -2.81 18.43
C GLY A 34 2.21 -1.99 18.65
N GLN A 35 1.41 -1.75 17.62
CA GLN A 35 0.12 -1.09 17.74
C GLN A 35 -0.88 -1.98 18.49
N ALA A 36 -1.72 -1.39 19.32
CA ALA A 36 -2.85 -2.09 19.93
C ALA A 36 -3.80 -2.65 18.86
N ALA A 37 -4.50 -3.75 19.14
CA ALA A 37 -5.46 -4.35 18.21
C ALA A 37 -6.62 -3.43 17.82
N SER A 38 -6.88 -2.39 18.63
CA SER A 38 -7.88 -1.35 18.39
C SER A 38 -7.38 -0.01 18.93
N PRO A 39 -7.86 1.11 18.36
CA PRO A 39 -7.48 2.43 18.84
C PRO A 39 -8.01 2.66 20.26
N SER A 40 -7.29 3.49 21.02
CA SER A 40 -7.76 4.00 22.31
C SER A 40 -8.91 4.99 22.11
N PRO A 41 -9.81 5.16 23.08
CA PRO A 41 -10.87 6.15 22.98
C PRO A 41 -10.32 7.56 22.68
N GLY A 42 -10.78 8.16 21.56
CA GLY A 42 -10.35 9.49 21.11
C GLY A 42 -8.99 9.52 20.41
N GLN A 43 -8.37 8.38 20.15
CA GLN A 43 -7.19 8.29 19.29
C GLN A 43 -7.62 8.46 17.83
N VAL A 44 -6.93 9.32 17.10
CA VAL A 44 -7.16 9.51 15.66
C VAL A 44 -6.86 8.23 14.91
N VAL A 45 -7.77 7.80 14.05
CA VAL A 45 -7.62 6.66 13.13
C VAL A 45 -7.24 7.20 11.76
N VAL A 46 -6.06 6.82 11.26
CA VAL A 46 -5.62 7.15 9.91
C VAL A 46 -5.64 5.91 9.02
N ALA A 47 -6.30 6.03 7.86
CA ALA A 47 -6.27 5.02 6.82
C ALA A 47 -5.39 5.46 5.65
N PHE A 48 -4.65 4.52 5.07
CA PHE A 48 -3.77 4.76 3.93
C PHE A 48 -4.26 4.02 2.71
N TYR A 49 -4.55 4.75 1.63
CA TYR A 49 -4.86 4.21 0.31
C TYR A 49 -3.67 4.39 -0.60
N GLY A 50 -2.89 3.31 -0.80
CA GLY A 50 -1.65 3.38 -1.55
C GLY A 50 -1.16 2.03 -2.05
N ASP A 51 0.02 2.08 -2.64
CA ASP A 51 0.72 0.95 -3.26
C ASP A 51 1.92 0.47 -2.41
N SER A 52 2.94 -0.10 -3.07
CA SER A 52 4.17 -0.59 -2.44
C SER A 52 4.94 0.49 -1.64
N TYR A 53 4.88 1.75 -2.07
CA TYR A 53 5.51 2.86 -1.35
C TYR A 53 4.86 3.10 0.01
N THR A 54 3.57 2.95 0.10
CA THR A 54 2.82 3.13 1.35
C THR A 54 2.82 1.87 2.19
N ARG A 55 2.84 0.71 1.56
CA ARG A 55 3.06 -0.57 2.22
C ARG A 55 4.45 -0.66 2.86
N GLY A 56 5.45 0.00 2.28
CA GLY A 56 6.83 0.01 2.78
C GLY A 56 7.72 -1.06 2.17
N THR A 57 7.48 -1.45 0.91
CA THR A 57 8.34 -2.40 0.19
C THR A 57 9.74 -1.80 0.01
N GLY A 58 10.79 -2.55 0.38
CA GLY A 58 12.16 -2.06 0.42
C GLY A 58 12.63 -1.59 1.80
N ALA A 59 11.73 -1.30 2.74
CA ALA A 59 12.08 -1.05 4.12
C ALA A 59 12.57 -2.33 4.82
N SER A 60 13.54 -2.20 5.74
CA SER A 60 14.08 -3.34 6.48
C SER A 60 13.10 -3.94 7.50
N ALA A 61 12.10 -3.15 7.91
CA ALA A 61 11.05 -3.55 8.85
C ALA A 61 9.81 -2.65 8.69
N PRO A 62 8.61 -3.12 9.05
CA PRO A 62 7.38 -2.33 8.96
C PRO A 62 7.43 -0.98 9.71
N GLU A 63 8.20 -0.91 10.81
CA GLU A 63 8.42 0.32 11.58
C GLU A 63 9.21 1.39 10.83
N ARG A 64 9.86 1.01 9.73
CA ARG A 64 10.68 1.88 8.90
C ARG A 64 9.93 2.45 7.69
N ARG A 65 8.70 2.02 7.43
CA ARG A 65 7.88 2.61 6.39
C ARG A 65 7.37 3.98 6.80
N TRP A 66 7.28 4.90 5.85
CA TRP A 66 6.90 6.29 6.11
C TRP A 66 5.54 6.43 6.81
N SER A 67 4.54 5.62 6.41
CA SER A 67 3.18 5.67 6.97
C SER A 67 3.16 5.35 8.46
N THR A 68 3.89 4.30 8.88
CA THR A 68 4.02 3.92 10.29
C THR A 68 4.79 4.98 11.09
N MET A 69 5.88 5.53 10.52
CA MET A 69 6.66 6.58 11.18
C MET A 69 5.80 7.82 11.44
N VAL A 70 5.04 8.29 10.46
CA VAL A 70 4.11 9.42 10.59
C VAL A 70 3.02 9.12 11.61
N ALA A 71 2.38 7.95 11.53
CA ALA A 71 1.33 7.57 12.48
C ALA A 71 1.85 7.51 13.92
N GLN A 72 3.05 6.98 14.15
CA GLN A 72 3.68 6.92 15.47
C GLN A 72 4.04 8.31 16.01
N GLU A 73 4.65 9.17 15.19
CA GLU A 73 5.02 10.53 15.59
C GLU A 73 3.80 11.35 16.04
N ARG A 74 2.67 11.15 15.35
CA ARG A 74 1.40 11.84 15.61
C ARG A 74 0.52 11.16 16.67
N GLY A 75 0.92 9.98 17.15
CA GLY A 75 0.12 9.19 18.08
C GLY A 75 -1.18 8.66 17.47
N TRP A 76 -1.24 8.53 16.15
CA TRP A 76 -2.38 8.02 15.39
C TRP A 76 -2.43 6.49 15.40
N TRP A 77 -3.62 5.94 15.28
CA TRP A 77 -3.81 4.51 15.04
C TRP A 77 -3.83 4.26 13.52
N GLU A 78 -2.92 3.42 13.03
CA GLU A 78 -2.71 3.19 11.61
C GLU A 78 -3.56 2.04 11.09
N PHE A 79 -4.33 2.27 10.01
CA PHE A 79 -4.89 1.25 9.15
C PHE A 79 -4.27 1.38 7.75
N ASN A 80 -3.46 0.40 7.37
CA ASN A 80 -2.72 0.45 6.11
C ASN A 80 -2.90 -0.83 5.29
N PRO A 81 -3.98 -0.92 4.48
CA PRO A 81 -4.23 -2.07 3.62
C PRO A 81 -3.48 -2.01 2.28
N SER A 82 -2.56 -1.05 2.09
CA SER A 82 -1.84 -0.82 0.83
C SER A 82 -1.20 -2.08 0.24
N VAL A 83 -1.18 -2.19 -1.09
CA VAL A 83 -0.78 -3.40 -1.81
C VAL A 83 0.24 -3.09 -2.91
N ASP A 84 1.26 -3.95 -3.03
CA ASP A 84 2.30 -3.83 -4.04
C ASP A 84 1.74 -3.88 -5.46
N GLY A 85 2.22 -2.95 -6.30
CA GLY A 85 1.87 -2.91 -7.71
C GLY A 85 0.47 -2.42 -8.03
N LEU A 86 -0.31 -2.02 -7.02
CA LEU A 86 -1.66 -1.51 -7.19
C LEU A 86 -1.66 -0.09 -7.74
N GLY A 87 -2.54 0.18 -8.70
CA GLY A 87 -2.94 1.49 -9.18
C GLY A 87 -4.45 1.67 -9.09
N TYR A 88 -4.95 2.79 -9.56
CA TYR A 88 -6.40 2.99 -9.71
C TYR A 88 -7.01 2.00 -10.71
N VAL A 89 -6.24 1.62 -11.74
CA VAL A 89 -6.58 0.61 -12.74
C VAL A 89 -5.55 -0.51 -12.77
N ASN A 90 -4.26 -0.17 -12.68
CA ASN A 90 -3.19 -1.16 -12.78
C ASN A 90 -3.32 -2.23 -11.69
N ASN A 91 -3.40 -3.49 -12.09
CA ASN A 91 -3.51 -4.67 -11.21
C ASN A 91 -4.75 -4.68 -10.28
N ARG A 92 -5.70 -3.76 -10.43
CA ARG A 92 -6.86 -3.66 -9.53
C ARG A 92 -7.69 -4.94 -9.48
N ASP A 93 -7.97 -5.55 -10.63
CA ASP A 93 -8.72 -6.81 -10.72
C ASP A 93 -7.97 -8.00 -10.11
N LEU A 94 -6.63 -7.97 -10.11
CA LEU A 94 -5.80 -9.05 -9.60
C LEU A 94 -5.68 -9.02 -8.08
N VAL A 95 -5.69 -7.83 -7.49
CA VAL A 95 -5.43 -7.60 -6.08
C VAL A 95 -6.73 -7.34 -5.31
N GLY A 96 -7.67 -6.65 -5.92
CA GLY A 96 -9.00 -6.37 -5.35
C GLY A 96 -9.95 -7.57 -5.37
N ALA A 97 -9.65 -8.62 -6.14
CA ALA A 97 -10.45 -9.87 -6.18
C ALA A 97 -10.19 -10.83 -5.00
N GLY A 98 -9.41 -10.42 -4.00
CA GLY A 98 -9.14 -11.20 -2.79
C GLY A 98 -10.36 -11.30 -1.84
N ALA A 99 -10.22 -12.09 -0.78
CA ALA A 99 -11.28 -12.34 0.20
C ALA A 99 -11.74 -11.07 0.96
N ASP A 100 -10.93 -10.02 0.93
CA ASP A 100 -11.14 -8.80 1.72
C ASP A 100 -11.71 -7.62 0.91
N GLY A 101 -12.06 -7.85 -0.36
CA GLY A 101 -12.63 -6.82 -1.24
C GLY A 101 -11.62 -5.79 -1.78
N ASP A 102 -12.11 -4.78 -2.47
CA ASP A 102 -11.33 -3.64 -2.98
C ASP A 102 -10.76 -2.81 -1.80
N LEU A 103 -9.61 -2.15 -1.99
CA LEU A 103 -9.01 -1.33 -0.95
C LEU A 103 -9.90 -0.16 -0.51
N VAL A 104 -10.67 0.41 -1.43
CA VAL A 104 -11.64 1.46 -1.09
C VAL A 104 -12.71 0.87 -0.17
N ASP A 105 -13.26 -0.32 -0.50
CA ASP A 105 -14.22 -1.01 0.36
C ASP A 105 -13.65 -1.28 1.75
N GLN A 106 -12.41 -1.79 1.84
CA GLN A 106 -11.75 -2.05 3.12
C GLN A 106 -11.61 -0.78 3.98
N ILE A 107 -11.38 0.37 3.37
CA ILE A 107 -11.20 1.64 4.08
C ILE A 107 -12.55 2.23 4.51
N VAL A 108 -13.54 2.23 3.61
CA VAL A 108 -14.86 2.82 3.93
C VAL A 108 -15.65 1.98 4.91
N ASP A 109 -15.48 0.65 4.88
CA ASP A 109 -16.11 -0.29 5.79
C ASP A 109 -15.33 -0.50 7.10
N HIS A 110 -14.17 0.17 7.28
CA HIS A 110 -13.34 -0.01 8.47
C HIS A 110 -14.03 0.50 9.74
N GLU A 111 -13.96 -0.32 10.81
CA GLU A 111 -14.48 0.06 12.12
C GLU A 111 -13.35 0.06 13.18
N PRO A 112 -13.15 1.16 13.89
CA PRO A 112 -13.88 2.44 13.78
C PRO A 112 -13.56 3.17 12.47
N SER A 113 -14.52 3.99 12.00
CA SER A 113 -14.36 4.79 10.79
C SER A 113 -13.11 5.69 10.87
N PRO A 114 -12.32 5.81 9.79
CA PRO A 114 -11.15 6.67 9.77
C PRO A 114 -11.49 8.15 9.99
N ASP A 115 -10.69 8.83 10.80
CA ASP A 115 -10.72 10.30 10.96
C ASP A 115 -9.94 11.00 9.83
N VAL A 116 -8.92 10.30 9.30
CA VAL A 116 -8.05 10.80 8.22
C VAL A 116 -7.86 9.69 7.19
N VAL A 117 -8.02 10.02 5.90
CA VAL A 117 -7.64 9.15 4.79
C VAL A 117 -6.52 9.81 4.00
N ILE A 118 -5.38 9.15 3.88
CA ILE A 118 -4.24 9.61 3.08
C ILE A 118 -4.12 8.76 1.82
N VAL A 119 -4.29 9.40 0.67
CA VAL A 119 -4.25 8.77 -0.67
C VAL A 119 -2.90 9.07 -1.32
N THR A 120 -2.18 8.01 -1.73
CA THR A 120 -0.86 8.10 -2.38
C THR A 120 -0.78 7.23 -3.64
N MET A 121 -1.93 6.91 -4.22
CA MET A 121 -2.07 6.03 -5.38
C MET A 121 -1.70 6.75 -6.68
N GLY A 122 -1.29 6.00 -7.71
CA GLY A 122 -1.14 6.50 -9.09
C GLY A 122 0.20 6.15 -9.75
N LEU A 123 1.25 5.81 -8.98
CA LEU A 123 2.55 5.44 -9.56
C LEU A 123 2.43 4.28 -10.55
N ASN A 124 1.72 3.22 -10.16
CA ASN A 124 1.63 2.00 -10.96
C ASN A 124 0.74 2.16 -12.21
N ASP A 125 -0.17 3.12 -12.21
CA ASP A 125 -1.00 3.40 -13.38
C ASP A 125 -0.18 3.86 -14.60
N ASN A 126 1.01 4.42 -14.36
CA ASN A 126 1.93 4.75 -15.44
C ASN A 126 2.28 3.54 -16.33
N PHE A 127 2.30 2.32 -15.78
CA PHE A 127 2.57 1.10 -16.55
C PHE A 127 1.39 0.65 -17.42
N SER A 128 0.22 1.23 -17.23
CA SER A 128 -0.99 1.02 -18.02
C SER A 128 -1.23 2.14 -19.05
N MET A 129 -0.40 3.18 -19.05
CA MET A 129 -0.45 4.29 -20.00
C MET A 129 0.18 3.93 -21.36
N PRO A 130 -0.24 4.51 -22.47
CA PRO A 130 -1.46 5.34 -22.60
C PRO A 130 -2.71 4.50 -22.88
N ALA A 131 -2.62 3.17 -22.87
CA ALA A 131 -3.68 2.26 -23.31
C ALA A 131 -4.98 2.39 -22.48
N HIS A 132 -4.85 2.73 -21.20
CA HIS A 132 -5.95 2.83 -20.25
C HIS A 132 -6.11 4.25 -19.67
N ALA A 133 -5.67 5.30 -20.39
CA ALA A 133 -5.69 6.68 -19.92
C ALA A 133 -7.07 7.13 -19.42
N ASP A 134 -8.10 6.97 -20.25
CA ASP A 134 -9.48 7.37 -19.92
C ASP A 134 -10.03 6.59 -18.71
N GLU A 135 -9.65 5.31 -18.57
CA GLU A 135 -10.08 4.47 -17.46
C GLU A 135 -9.40 4.89 -16.16
N ILE A 136 -8.12 5.28 -16.22
CA ILE A 136 -7.35 5.75 -15.06
C ILE A 136 -7.94 7.08 -14.56
N GLU A 137 -8.14 8.05 -15.44
CA GLU A 137 -8.75 9.34 -15.09
C GLU A 137 -10.12 9.14 -14.42
N ALA A 138 -10.98 8.29 -15.03
CA ALA A 138 -12.28 7.98 -14.47
C ALA A 138 -12.21 7.31 -13.10
N ALA A 139 -11.30 6.34 -12.91
CA ALA A 139 -11.14 5.60 -11.67
C ALA A 139 -10.64 6.49 -10.53
N ILE A 140 -9.71 7.40 -10.79
CA ILE A 140 -9.25 8.41 -9.81
C ILE A 140 -10.45 9.19 -9.27
N GLY A 141 -11.28 9.73 -10.17
CA GLY A 141 -12.47 10.48 -9.77
C GLY A 141 -13.51 9.65 -9.03
N VAL A 142 -13.68 8.37 -9.39
CA VAL A 142 -14.61 7.45 -8.70
C VAL A 142 -14.15 7.20 -7.27
N ASP A 143 -12.90 6.84 -7.07
CA ASP A 143 -12.38 6.48 -5.74
C ASP A 143 -12.40 7.67 -4.78
N LEU A 144 -11.95 8.85 -5.23
CA LEU A 144 -11.94 10.04 -4.38
C LEU A 144 -13.36 10.50 -4.01
N ARG A 145 -14.31 10.41 -4.95
CA ARG A 145 -15.73 10.69 -4.63
C ARG A 145 -16.29 9.69 -3.63
N ARG A 146 -15.96 8.40 -3.76
CA ARG A 146 -16.38 7.38 -2.78
C ARG A 146 -15.88 7.71 -1.38
N PHE A 147 -14.61 8.02 -1.21
CA PHE A 147 -14.09 8.44 0.10
C PHE A 147 -14.84 9.65 0.66
N ARG A 148 -15.11 10.66 -0.17
CA ARG A 148 -15.83 11.85 0.27
C ARG A 148 -17.28 11.57 0.65
N ASP A 149 -17.98 10.73 -0.12
CA ASP A 149 -19.40 10.44 0.06
C ASP A 149 -19.64 9.46 1.23
N GLU A 150 -18.78 8.44 1.37
CA GLU A 150 -18.92 7.38 2.37
C GLU A 150 -18.24 7.72 3.70
N LEU A 151 -17.23 8.60 3.70
CA LEU A 151 -16.53 9.11 4.88
C LEU A 151 -16.61 10.65 4.98
N PRO A 152 -17.81 11.23 5.07
CA PRO A 152 -18.00 12.69 4.99
C PRO A 152 -17.29 13.46 6.10
N ASP A 153 -17.10 12.86 7.26
CA ASP A 153 -16.45 13.47 8.43
C ASP A 153 -14.92 13.29 8.43
N ALA A 154 -14.38 12.40 7.57
CA ALA A 154 -12.95 12.17 7.48
C ALA A 154 -12.23 13.33 6.77
N ARG A 155 -11.04 13.68 7.27
CA ARG A 155 -10.12 14.54 6.56
C ARG A 155 -9.49 13.76 5.40
N LEU A 156 -9.73 14.18 4.16
CA LEU A 156 -9.16 13.53 2.99
C LEU A 156 -7.92 14.32 2.52
N VAL A 157 -6.77 13.66 2.55
CA VAL A 157 -5.49 14.19 2.10
C VAL A 157 -5.04 13.39 0.87
N VAL A 158 -4.97 14.03 -0.27
CA VAL A 158 -4.51 13.43 -1.53
C VAL A 158 -3.11 13.92 -1.82
N VAL A 159 -2.20 12.99 -2.01
CA VAL A 159 -0.78 13.25 -2.23
C VAL A 159 -0.47 13.00 -3.69
N GLU A 160 0.30 13.88 -4.30
CA GLU A 160 0.88 13.65 -5.62
C GLU A 160 1.55 12.27 -5.66
N PRO A 161 1.29 11.41 -6.65
CA PRO A 161 1.90 10.10 -6.75
C PRO A 161 3.43 10.16 -6.62
N PHE A 162 4.00 9.29 -5.79
CA PHE A 162 5.45 9.18 -5.67
C PHE A 162 6.07 8.71 -6.99
N TRP A 163 7.37 9.00 -7.18
CA TRP A 163 8.11 8.50 -8.33
C TRP A 163 9.53 8.11 -7.93
N TYR A 164 10.12 7.13 -8.62
CA TYR A 164 11.34 6.44 -8.22
C TYR A 164 12.62 6.87 -8.96
N THR A 165 12.49 7.70 -10.01
CA THR A 165 13.64 8.19 -10.78
C THR A 165 13.55 9.70 -11.01
N ASP A 166 14.69 10.33 -11.31
CA ASP A 166 14.74 11.76 -11.65
C ASP A 166 14.02 12.06 -12.97
N ALA A 167 14.08 11.14 -13.92
CA ALA A 167 13.38 11.24 -15.19
C ALA A 167 11.95 10.74 -15.05
N ARG A 168 10.97 11.63 -15.25
CA ARG A 168 9.56 11.29 -15.27
C ARG A 168 9.06 11.30 -16.71
N PRO A 169 8.37 10.24 -17.18
CA PRO A 169 7.67 10.29 -18.45
C PRO A 169 6.46 11.24 -18.38
N ASP A 170 6.06 11.80 -19.52
CA ASP A 170 4.92 12.73 -19.64
C ASP A 170 3.63 12.12 -19.06
N SER A 171 3.47 10.80 -19.13
CA SER A 171 2.33 10.07 -18.56
C SER A 171 2.22 10.18 -17.04
N VAL A 172 3.32 10.35 -16.33
CA VAL A 172 3.29 10.61 -14.88
C VAL A 172 2.77 12.00 -14.58
N ASP A 173 3.20 12.99 -15.36
CA ASP A 173 2.70 14.38 -15.21
C ASP A 173 1.20 14.44 -15.56
N GLU A 174 0.72 13.64 -16.51
CA GLU A 174 -0.69 13.52 -16.86
C GLU A 174 -1.52 12.91 -15.71
N ILE A 175 -1.07 11.80 -15.12
CA ILE A 175 -1.72 11.18 -13.95
C ILE A 175 -1.74 12.15 -12.76
N ILE A 176 -0.64 12.85 -12.49
CA ILE A 176 -0.56 13.88 -11.44
C ILE A 176 -1.65 14.94 -11.65
N GLY A 177 -1.83 15.41 -12.89
CA GLY A 177 -2.86 16.38 -13.23
C GLY A 177 -4.28 15.89 -12.95
N TRP A 178 -4.58 14.63 -13.25
CA TRP A 178 -5.88 14.03 -12.94
C TRP A 178 -6.11 13.87 -11.43
N VAL A 179 -5.08 13.44 -10.69
CA VAL A 179 -5.16 13.32 -9.22
C VAL A 179 -5.41 14.66 -8.56
N GLU A 180 -4.68 15.71 -8.99
CA GLU A 180 -4.88 17.08 -8.47
C GLU A 180 -6.29 17.61 -8.78
N ALA A 181 -6.75 17.43 -10.02
CA ALA A 181 -8.09 17.86 -10.43
C ALA A 181 -9.20 17.14 -9.64
N ALA A 182 -9.08 15.83 -9.48
CA ALA A 182 -10.05 15.05 -8.73
C ALA A 182 -10.04 15.39 -7.22
N ALA A 183 -8.87 15.65 -6.64
CA ALA A 183 -8.75 16.11 -5.26
C ALA A 183 -9.47 17.47 -5.06
N ALA A 184 -9.29 18.41 -6.00
CA ALA A 184 -9.98 19.69 -5.96
C ALA A 184 -11.51 19.54 -6.11
N GLU A 185 -11.98 18.62 -6.97
CA GLU A 185 -13.41 18.35 -7.18
C GLU A 185 -14.10 17.91 -5.89
N VAL A 186 -13.45 17.03 -5.10
CA VAL A 186 -14.01 16.51 -3.84
C VAL A 186 -13.67 17.37 -2.61
N GLY A 187 -12.99 18.50 -2.79
CA GLY A 187 -12.57 19.37 -1.69
C GLY A 187 -11.59 18.70 -0.72
N ALA A 188 -10.70 17.86 -1.24
CA ALA A 188 -9.62 17.26 -0.46
C ALA A 188 -8.44 18.23 -0.32
N ASP A 189 -7.65 18.06 0.74
CA ASP A 189 -6.35 18.69 0.84
C ASP A 189 -5.39 18.03 -0.17
N TYR A 190 -4.59 18.83 -0.87
CA TYR A 190 -3.63 18.30 -1.85
C TYR A 190 -2.19 18.61 -1.45
N VAL A 191 -1.35 17.58 -1.47
CA VAL A 191 0.09 17.66 -1.23
C VAL A 191 0.82 17.53 -2.56
N ALA A 192 1.29 18.65 -3.10
CA ALA A 192 2.02 18.70 -4.36
C ALA A 192 3.52 18.42 -4.21
N GLY A 193 4.17 18.00 -5.30
CA GLY A 193 5.61 17.84 -5.40
C GLY A 193 6.17 16.52 -4.84
N ALA A 194 5.32 15.63 -4.37
CA ALA A 194 5.76 14.36 -3.76
C ALA A 194 6.50 13.44 -4.75
N SER A 195 6.21 13.52 -6.04
CA SER A 195 6.93 12.79 -7.09
C SER A 195 8.42 13.13 -7.20
N ARG A 196 8.85 14.24 -6.58
CA ARG A 196 10.24 14.71 -6.58
C ARG A 196 10.95 14.53 -5.24
N TRP A 197 10.31 13.94 -4.27
CA TRP A 197 10.87 13.88 -2.92
C TRP A 197 12.13 13.01 -2.81
N LEU A 198 12.34 12.10 -3.73
CA LEU A 198 13.51 11.23 -3.80
C LEU A 198 14.49 11.64 -4.92
N GLU A 199 14.19 12.71 -5.68
CA GLU A 199 14.99 13.18 -6.81
C GLU A 199 16.42 13.52 -6.39
N GLY A 200 17.42 13.05 -7.16
CA GLY A 200 18.83 13.29 -6.91
C GLY A 200 19.45 12.43 -5.80
N HIS A 201 18.72 11.47 -5.23
CA HIS A 201 19.14 10.68 -4.10
C HIS A 201 19.09 9.15 -4.36
N PRO A 202 19.91 8.64 -5.30
CA PRO A 202 19.96 7.21 -5.59
C PRO A 202 20.33 6.35 -4.37
N GLU A 203 21.03 6.92 -3.38
CA GLU A 203 21.37 6.27 -2.11
C GLU A 203 20.17 6.00 -1.20
N TRP A 204 19.02 6.64 -1.45
CA TRP A 204 17.77 6.40 -0.73
C TRP A 204 16.93 5.28 -1.32
N MET A 205 17.41 4.65 -2.41
CA MET A 205 16.72 3.54 -3.05
C MET A 205 17.24 2.19 -2.55
N ALA A 206 16.34 1.22 -2.47
CA ALA A 206 16.69 -0.18 -2.22
C ALA A 206 17.43 -0.80 -3.42
N ALA A 207 17.91 -2.01 -3.27
CA ALA A 207 18.73 -2.69 -4.28
C ALA A 207 17.98 -2.94 -5.61
N ASP A 208 16.66 -2.91 -5.61
CA ASP A 208 15.84 -3.05 -6.81
C ASP A 208 15.77 -1.76 -7.66
N GLY A 209 16.22 -0.62 -7.11
CA GLY A 209 16.22 0.68 -7.78
C GLY A 209 14.83 1.27 -8.02
N ILE A 210 13.80 0.70 -7.41
CA ILE A 210 12.40 1.11 -7.56
C ILE A 210 11.83 1.60 -6.22
N HIS A 211 12.05 0.85 -5.13
CA HIS A 211 11.50 1.17 -3.84
C HIS A 211 12.51 1.92 -2.96
N PRO A 212 12.05 2.81 -2.08
CA PRO A 212 12.91 3.43 -1.09
C PRO A 212 13.50 2.39 -0.11
N ASN A 213 14.72 2.65 0.37
CA ASN A 213 15.29 1.99 1.54
C ASN A 213 14.87 2.73 2.82
N ASP A 214 15.42 2.34 3.98
CA ASP A 214 15.09 2.95 5.27
C ASP A 214 15.34 4.46 5.30
N ASP A 215 16.42 4.94 4.67
CA ASP A 215 16.75 6.38 4.62
C ASP A 215 15.77 7.13 3.70
N GLY A 216 15.41 6.54 2.57
CA GLY A 216 14.40 7.10 1.69
C GLY A 216 13.03 7.17 2.36
N TYR A 217 12.63 6.13 3.08
CA TYR A 217 11.38 6.15 3.84
C TYR A 217 11.39 7.16 5.00
N ALA A 218 12.53 7.34 5.68
CA ALA A 218 12.66 8.35 6.71
C ALA A 218 12.49 9.76 6.13
N GLU A 219 13.02 10.03 4.94
CA GLU A 219 12.84 11.32 4.27
C GLU A 219 11.39 11.51 3.80
N LEU A 220 10.74 10.48 3.24
CA LEU A 220 9.31 10.55 2.91
C LEU A 220 8.47 10.86 4.16
N ALA A 221 8.75 10.20 5.29
CA ALA A 221 8.05 10.46 6.54
C ALA A 221 8.23 11.90 7.02
N ARG A 222 9.46 12.40 7.01
CA ARG A 222 9.77 13.77 7.43
C ARG A 222 9.08 14.83 6.56
N ARG A 223 9.04 14.62 5.24
CA ARG A 223 8.35 15.55 4.31
C ARG A 223 6.84 15.48 4.48
N MET A 224 6.30 14.27 4.57
CA MET A 224 4.86 14.07 4.79
C MET A 224 4.41 14.70 6.11
N ASP A 225 5.17 14.49 7.19
CA ASP A 225 4.87 15.10 8.50
C ASP A 225 4.81 16.62 8.42
N ALA A 226 5.77 17.26 7.75
CA ALA A 226 5.80 18.70 7.52
C ALA A 226 4.58 19.19 6.70
N GLU A 227 4.15 18.44 5.69
CA GLU A 227 2.96 18.78 4.91
C GLU A 227 1.67 18.63 5.74
N LEU A 228 1.55 17.57 6.53
CA LEU A 228 0.41 17.38 7.43
C LEU A 228 0.33 18.49 8.49
N GLU A 229 1.48 18.93 9.04
CA GLU A 229 1.54 20.08 9.93
C GLU A 229 1.06 21.37 9.22
N ARG A 230 1.50 21.61 7.99
CA ARG A 230 1.05 22.75 7.17
C ARG A 230 -0.46 22.73 6.94
N LEU A 231 -1.06 21.55 6.84
CA LEU A 231 -2.50 21.35 6.70
C LEU A 231 -3.25 21.46 8.03
N GLY A 232 -2.55 21.58 9.15
CA GLY A 232 -3.15 21.67 10.47
C GLY A 232 -3.65 20.34 11.05
N LEU A 233 -3.01 19.27 10.60
CA LEU A 233 -3.22 17.91 11.10
C LEU A 233 -2.21 17.54 12.16
#